data_4a451dd6259aa10a5b3e981894672f78
#
_entry.id   4a451dd6259aa10a5b3e981894672f78
#
_cell.length_a   1.000
_cell.length_b   1.000
_cell.length_c   1.000
_cell.angle_alpha   90.00
_cell.angle_beta   90.00
_cell.angle_gamma   90.00
#
_symmetry.space_group_name_H-M   'P 1'
#
loop_
_entity.id
_entity.type
_entity.pdbx_description
1 polymer ?
#
loop_
_entity_poly.entity_id
_entity_poly.type
_entity_poly.pdbx_seq_one_letter_code
_entity_poly.pdbx_strand_id
1 'polypeptide(L)'
;NLFRALLIMVSGKTNILVGINKSGEFVDTYFNKSVPHKETFFEKNDSHIVSVSDNVIGVLADDTDSAFYGLTTLKHMFNQLDSKEIQEFRVDDFSHVKHRGFIEGYYGSPWSNEDRADLMRFGGDYKLNTYFFAPKDDIYHNKKWRELYPAKELAEIKKLAQVGNETKNKYVYALHPFMYNAVRFDTKENYQKDLGIIKAKFIQLLENDVRAFSILADDARVPAQGAGSYVNLLKDVTNWLIEQKKTYPDLVTDLPFCPNDYMGNGSSKQLKTVNWAPDSISIIMTGGRIWGEVSQGFTTNFTKNISSDGVAGRPPYLWINW
;
A
#
# COMPACT_ATOMS: atom_id res chain seq x y z
N ASN A 1 -9.77 18.16 -6.75
CA ASN A 1 -9.73 19.64 -6.81
C ASN A 1 -9.95 20.32 -5.45
N LEU A 2 -9.40 19.78 -4.36
CA LEU A 2 -9.61 20.31 -3.01
C LEU A 2 -8.37 21.02 -2.42
N PHE A 3 -7.34 21.28 -3.20
CA PHE A 3 -6.14 22.02 -2.77
C PHE A 3 -5.83 23.22 -3.65
N ARG A 4 -6.83 24.09 -3.90
CA ARG A 4 -6.55 25.48 -4.20
C ARG A 4 -6.56 26.25 -2.87
N ALA A 5 -5.46 26.19 -2.14
CA ALA A 5 -5.26 27.08 -1.02
C ALA A 5 -5.00 28.50 -1.57
N LEU A 6 -6.02 29.35 -1.60
CA LEU A 6 -5.85 30.79 -1.71
C LEU A 6 -5.29 31.23 -0.36
N LEU A 7 -3.96 31.28 -0.21
CA LEU A 7 -3.29 31.68 1.01
C LEU A 7 -3.07 33.19 0.96
N ILE A 8 -3.87 33.90 1.74
CA ILE A 8 -3.60 35.28 2.12
C ILE A 8 -2.71 35.22 3.36
N MET A 9 -1.41 35.55 3.20
CA MET A 9 -0.52 35.76 4.35
C MET A 9 -1.05 36.92 5.16
N VAL A 10 -1.48 36.68 6.40
CA VAL A 10 -1.99 37.72 7.29
C VAL A 10 -0.85 38.24 8.16
N SER A 11 -0.50 39.52 8.01
CA SER A 11 0.53 40.15 8.80
C SER A 11 0.24 40.04 10.30
N GLY A 12 1.24 39.68 11.10
CA GLY A 12 1.13 39.58 12.56
C GLY A 12 0.43 38.28 13.06
N LYS A 13 0.17 37.29 12.17
CA LYS A 13 -0.36 35.96 12.53
C LYS A 13 0.53 34.87 11.98
N THR A 14 0.53 33.71 12.64
CA THR A 14 1.16 32.52 12.12
C THR A 14 0.35 31.97 10.94
N ASN A 15 1.02 31.76 9.81
CA ASN A 15 0.42 31.19 8.59
C ASN A 15 0.82 29.74 8.47
N ILE A 16 -0.13 28.87 8.14
CA ILE A 16 0.12 27.45 7.85
C ILE A 16 0.04 27.24 6.35
N LEU A 17 1.13 26.77 5.75
CA LEU A 17 1.27 26.50 4.33
C LEU A 17 1.45 25.00 4.11
N VAL A 18 0.59 24.38 3.29
CA VAL A 18 0.72 22.97 2.93
C VAL A 18 0.65 22.85 1.42
N GLY A 19 1.62 22.22 0.79
CA GLY A 19 1.67 22.09 -0.67
C GLY A 19 2.48 20.90 -1.15
N ILE A 20 2.40 20.71 -2.46
CA ILE A 20 3.07 19.63 -3.19
C ILE A 20 4.21 20.22 -4.02
N ASN A 21 5.35 19.56 -3.98
CA ASN A 21 6.54 19.90 -4.76
C ASN A 21 6.23 19.89 -6.27
N LYS A 22 6.78 20.84 -7.02
CA LYS A 22 6.56 21.00 -8.47
C LYS A 22 5.11 21.20 -8.89
N SER A 23 4.25 21.60 -7.97
CA SER A 23 2.86 21.94 -8.30
C SER A 23 2.72 23.27 -9.03
N GLY A 24 3.73 24.14 -8.93
CA GLY A 24 3.67 25.54 -9.40
C GLY A 24 2.77 26.44 -8.56
N GLU A 25 2.26 25.92 -7.45
CA GLU A 25 1.41 26.64 -6.49
C GLU A 25 2.24 27.54 -5.57
N PHE A 26 1.55 28.41 -4.81
CA PHE A 26 2.19 29.39 -3.94
C PHE A 26 3.17 28.76 -2.94
N VAL A 27 2.80 27.60 -2.34
CA VAL A 27 3.63 26.92 -1.31
C VAL A 27 4.91 26.40 -1.91
N ASP A 28 4.84 25.77 -3.08
CA ASP A 28 6.00 25.32 -3.83
C ASP A 28 6.95 26.48 -4.14
N THR A 29 6.42 27.61 -4.64
CA THR A 29 7.18 28.83 -4.90
C THR A 29 7.81 29.41 -3.62
N TYR A 30 7.07 29.42 -2.51
CA TYR A 30 7.57 29.87 -1.21
C TYR A 30 8.76 29.03 -0.73
N PHE A 31 8.61 27.70 -0.76
CA PHE A 31 9.67 26.79 -0.34
C PHE A 31 10.92 26.94 -1.20
N ASN A 32 10.78 26.99 -2.52
CA ASN A 32 11.91 27.19 -3.44
C ASN A 32 12.70 28.49 -3.16
N LYS A 33 12.02 29.51 -2.67
CA LYS A 33 12.65 30.80 -2.34
C LYS A 33 13.21 30.85 -0.92
N SER A 34 12.50 30.30 0.07
CA SER A 34 12.71 30.59 1.49
C SER A 34 13.23 29.40 2.29
N VAL A 35 13.05 28.17 1.81
CA VAL A 35 13.47 26.93 2.50
C VAL A 35 14.38 26.12 1.58
N PRO A 36 15.70 26.32 1.61
CA PRO A 36 16.64 25.65 0.72
C PRO A 36 16.51 24.11 0.80
N HIS A 37 16.34 23.45 -0.33
CA HIS A 37 16.26 21.99 -0.41
C HIS A 37 16.81 21.50 -1.76
N LYS A 38 17.03 20.18 -1.85
CA LYS A 38 17.43 19.54 -3.10
C LYS A 38 16.22 18.85 -3.72
N GLU A 39 15.99 19.04 -4.99
CA GLU A 39 14.92 18.37 -5.74
C GLU A 39 14.96 16.84 -5.63
N THR A 40 16.16 16.26 -5.62
CA THR A 40 16.36 14.81 -5.44
C THR A 40 15.90 14.28 -4.08
N PHE A 41 15.62 15.16 -3.11
CA PHE A 41 15.03 14.75 -1.83
C PHE A 41 13.62 14.17 -2.04
N PHE A 42 12.84 14.77 -2.95
CA PHE A 42 11.47 14.36 -3.25
C PHE A 42 11.36 13.12 -4.17
N GLU A 43 12.49 12.51 -4.55
CA GLU A 43 12.52 11.19 -5.19
C GLU A 43 12.40 10.03 -4.19
N LYS A 44 12.43 10.32 -2.89
CA LYS A 44 12.34 9.33 -1.81
C LYS A 44 10.88 9.07 -1.43
N ASN A 45 10.58 7.85 -0.99
CA ASN A 45 9.23 7.49 -0.57
C ASN A 45 8.72 8.39 0.56
N ASP A 46 7.51 8.89 0.43
CA ASP A 46 6.79 9.66 1.45
C ASP A 46 7.57 10.90 1.92
N SER A 47 8.41 11.48 1.06
CA SER A 47 9.29 12.60 1.42
C SER A 47 8.49 13.88 1.67
N HIS A 48 8.83 14.55 2.76
CA HIS A 48 8.25 15.84 3.11
C HIS A 48 9.20 16.68 3.97
N ILE A 49 9.08 18.00 3.83
CA ILE A 49 9.80 18.97 4.63
C ILE A 49 8.77 19.72 5.48
N VAL A 50 9.02 19.79 6.78
CA VAL A 50 8.29 20.66 7.71
C VAL A 50 9.24 21.75 8.16
N SER A 51 8.84 23.00 8.02
CA SER A 51 9.66 24.15 8.41
C SER A 51 8.83 25.15 9.20
N VAL A 52 9.38 25.64 10.29
CA VAL A 52 8.81 26.75 11.08
C VAL A 52 9.83 27.87 11.14
N SER A 53 9.51 29.00 10.55
CA SER A 53 10.33 30.23 10.59
C SER A 53 9.47 31.46 10.28
N ASP A 54 9.83 32.61 10.78
CA ASP A 54 9.22 33.93 10.45
C ASP A 54 7.69 33.94 10.47
N ASN A 55 7.06 33.34 11.47
CA ASN A 55 5.59 33.18 11.58
C ASN A 55 4.95 32.33 10.45
N VAL A 56 5.73 31.48 9.79
CA VAL A 56 5.22 30.51 8.82
C VAL A 56 5.51 29.10 9.30
N ILE A 57 4.47 28.29 9.31
CA ILE A 57 4.56 26.84 9.47
C ILE A 57 4.31 26.23 8.08
N GLY A 58 5.35 25.70 7.46
CA GLY A 58 5.28 25.17 6.10
C GLY A 58 5.43 23.66 6.06
N VAL A 59 4.65 23.00 5.18
CA VAL A 59 4.81 21.61 4.77
C VAL A 59 4.91 21.57 3.26
N LEU A 60 6.03 21.09 2.72
CA LEU A 60 6.18 20.76 1.30
C LEU A 60 6.41 19.24 1.19
N ALA A 61 5.70 18.59 0.30
CA ALA A 61 5.71 17.14 0.18
C ALA A 61 5.74 16.68 -1.29
N ASP A 62 6.14 15.44 -1.53
CA ASP A 62 6.14 14.84 -2.87
C ASP A 62 4.71 14.66 -3.43
N ASP A 63 3.81 14.17 -2.57
CA ASP A 63 2.41 13.95 -2.92
C ASP A 63 1.46 14.23 -1.73
N THR A 64 0.17 13.96 -1.92
CA THR A 64 -0.86 14.21 -0.89
C THR A 64 -0.72 13.29 0.33
N ASP A 65 -0.18 12.09 0.17
CA ASP A 65 0.03 11.15 1.27
C ASP A 65 1.22 11.62 2.11
N SER A 66 2.29 12.03 1.46
CA SER A 66 3.48 12.65 2.08
C SER A 66 3.13 13.96 2.79
N ALA A 67 2.23 14.79 2.23
CA ALA A 67 1.73 16.00 2.89
C ALA A 67 0.94 15.67 4.18
N PHE A 68 0.14 14.61 4.16
CA PHE A 68 -0.54 14.11 5.36
C PHE A 68 0.48 13.69 6.43
N TYR A 69 1.59 13.04 6.06
CA TYR A 69 2.65 12.66 7.00
C TYR A 69 3.40 13.87 7.56
N GLY A 70 3.57 14.92 6.78
CA GLY A 70 4.09 16.21 7.27
C GLY A 70 3.16 16.86 8.30
N LEU A 71 1.85 16.85 8.06
CA LEU A 71 0.85 17.31 9.03
C LEU A 71 0.81 16.42 10.27
N THR A 72 1.00 15.11 10.14
CA THR A 72 1.13 14.19 11.27
C THR A 72 2.34 14.52 12.13
N THR A 73 3.48 14.87 11.52
CA THR A 73 4.66 15.38 12.24
C THR A 73 4.32 16.62 13.05
N LEU A 74 3.64 17.62 12.46
CA LEU A 74 3.19 18.81 13.16
C LEU A 74 2.23 18.49 14.31
N LYS A 75 1.26 17.60 14.10
CA LYS A 75 0.33 17.14 15.15
C LYS A 75 1.10 16.59 16.36
N HIS A 76 2.08 15.71 16.13
CA HIS A 76 2.89 15.14 17.20
C HIS A 76 3.74 16.21 17.92
N MET A 77 4.27 17.18 17.19
CA MET A 77 5.02 18.28 17.81
C MET A 77 4.11 19.17 18.65
N PHE A 78 2.96 19.56 18.13
CA PHE A 78 2.01 20.39 18.88
C PHE A 78 1.49 19.72 20.16
N ASN A 79 1.30 18.39 20.11
CA ASN A 79 0.87 17.62 21.29
C ASN A 79 1.93 17.58 22.42
N GLN A 80 3.17 17.96 22.13
CA GLN A 80 4.29 18.00 23.08
C GLN A 80 4.61 19.42 23.57
N LEU A 81 3.88 20.44 23.09
CA LEU A 81 4.12 21.81 23.53
C LEU A 81 3.42 22.09 24.86
N ASP A 82 4.18 22.58 25.82
CA ASP A 82 3.66 23.09 27.11
C ASP A 82 3.12 24.54 27.02
N SER A 83 3.36 25.23 25.92
CA SER A 83 2.95 26.59 25.65
C SER A 83 2.40 26.79 24.26
N LYS A 84 1.92 28.01 23.94
CA LYS A 84 1.50 28.38 22.58
C LYS A 84 2.66 28.86 21.69
N GLU A 85 3.88 28.82 22.22
CA GLU A 85 5.06 29.25 21.50
C GLU A 85 5.76 28.03 20.88
N ILE A 86 6.11 28.12 19.61
CA ILE A 86 6.88 27.13 18.90
C ILE A 86 8.19 27.77 18.44
N GLN A 87 9.29 27.10 18.73
CA GLN A 87 10.61 27.51 18.25
C GLN A 87 10.76 27.23 16.76
N GLU A 88 11.64 27.97 16.10
CA GLU A 88 12.00 27.67 14.72
C GLU A 88 12.66 26.30 14.62
N PHE A 89 12.24 25.51 13.64
CA PHE A 89 12.82 24.20 13.36
C PHE A 89 12.62 23.79 11.91
N ARG A 90 13.33 22.76 11.53
CA ARG A 90 13.15 22.06 10.25
C ARG A 90 13.24 20.56 10.44
N VAL A 91 12.35 19.83 9.77
CA VAL A 91 12.35 18.37 9.66
C VAL A 91 12.32 18.00 8.19
N ASP A 92 13.29 17.23 7.73
CA ASP A 92 13.31 16.58 6.42
C ASP A 92 13.11 15.08 6.67
N ASP A 93 11.93 14.58 6.35
CA ASP A 93 11.56 13.18 6.65
C ASP A 93 11.14 12.41 5.39
N PHE A 94 11.44 11.13 5.38
CA PHE A 94 11.09 10.21 4.30
C PHE A 94 11.08 8.77 4.80
N SER A 95 10.41 7.88 4.08
CA SER A 95 10.36 6.48 4.46
C SER A 95 11.42 5.63 3.74
N HIS A 96 12.17 4.83 4.51
CA HIS A 96 13.06 3.80 3.97
C HIS A 96 12.30 2.54 3.54
N VAL A 97 11.09 2.33 4.08
CA VAL A 97 10.25 1.16 3.79
C VAL A 97 8.98 1.63 3.09
N LYS A 98 8.76 1.19 1.86
CA LYS A 98 7.63 1.62 1.03
C LYS A 98 6.28 1.25 1.65
N HIS A 99 6.12 0.04 2.15
CA HIS A 99 4.88 -0.47 2.73
C HIS A 99 5.05 -0.75 4.22
N ARG A 100 4.20 -0.15 5.04
CA ARG A 100 4.22 -0.23 6.50
C ARG A 100 2.80 -0.37 7.00
N GLY A 101 2.53 -1.37 7.82
CA GLY A 101 1.15 -1.51 8.28
C GLY A 101 0.82 -2.83 8.93
N PHE A 102 -0.44 -3.16 8.90
CA PHE A 102 -1.01 -4.35 9.51
C PHE A 102 -1.56 -5.30 8.45
N ILE A 103 -1.56 -6.58 8.78
CA ILE A 103 -2.24 -7.61 8.00
C ILE A 103 -3.15 -8.44 8.88
N GLU A 104 -4.43 -8.50 8.51
CA GLU A 104 -5.42 -9.37 9.11
C GLU A 104 -5.53 -10.64 8.27
N GLY A 105 -4.64 -11.61 8.49
CA GLY A 105 -4.56 -12.84 7.70
C GLY A 105 -4.56 -14.12 8.52
N TYR A 106 -4.99 -14.05 9.77
CA TYR A 106 -5.00 -15.16 10.72
C TYR A 106 -6.33 -15.94 10.70
N TYR A 107 -6.32 -17.11 11.31
CA TYR A 107 -7.49 -17.92 11.62
C TYR A 107 -8.01 -17.57 13.01
N GLY A 108 -9.30 -17.75 13.25
CA GLY A 108 -9.93 -17.54 14.55
C GLY A 108 -10.97 -16.43 14.54
N SER A 109 -11.15 -15.74 15.65
CA SER A 109 -12.14 -14.69 15.78
C SER A 109 -11.70 -13.45 15.01
N PRO A 110 -12.48 -12.97 14.02
CA PRO A 110 -12.14 -11.76 13.27
C PRO A 110 -12.27 -10.52 14.17
N TRP A 111 -11.50 -9.49 13.84
CA TRP A 111 -11.72 -8.17 14.44
C TRP A 111 -13.08 -7.59 14.01
N SER A 112 -13.66 -6.76 14.87
CA SER A 112 -14.84 -5.98 14.47
C SER A 112 -14.46 -4.91 13.43
N ASN A 113 -15.43 -4.42 12.68
CA ASN A 113 -15.16 -3.33 11.73
C ASN A 113 -14.79 -2.02 12.44
N GLU A 114 -15.22 -1.84 13.70
CA GLU A 114 -14.80 -0.71 14.53
C GLU A 114 -13.32 -0.82 14.89
N ASP A 115 -12.87 -1.98 15.39
CA ASP A 115 -11.46 -2.24 15.69
C ASP A 115 -10.55 -2.07 14.45
N ARG A 116 -11.03 -2.54 13.28
CA ARG A 116 -10.31 -2.34 12.01
C ARG A 116 -10.16 -0.86 11.66
N ALA A 117 -11.23 -0.09 11.81
CA ALA A 117 -11.22 1.35 11.56
C ALA A 117 -10.28 2.08 12.55
N ASP A 118 -10.33 1.71 13.83
CA ASP A 118 -9.48 2.30 14.86
C ASP A 118 -8.01 1.96 14.64
N LEU A 119 -7.71 0.73 14.22
CA LEU A 119 -6.34 0.33 13.85
C LEU A 119 -5.81 1.12 12.64
N MET A 120 -6.66 1.41 11.64
CA MET A 120 -6.28 2.25 10.50
C MET A 120 -6.05 3.72 10.94
N ARG A 121 -6.88 4.28 11.83
CA ARG A 121 -6.69 5.62 12.40
C ARG A 121 -5.39 5.70 13.19
N PHE A 122 -5.16 4.73 14.07
CA PHE A 122 -3.90 4.59 14.79
C PHE A 122 -2.70 4.53 13.84
N GLY A 123 -2.79 3.68 12.81
CA GLY A 123 -1.75 3.55 11.80
C GLY A 123 -1.45 4.87 11.09
N GLY A 124 -2.48 5.63 10.69
CA GLY A 124 -2.32 6.95 10.08
C GLY A 124 -1.58 7.94 10.99
N ASP A 125 -1.86 7.92 12.29
CA ASP A 125 -1.17 8.76 13.29
C ASP A 125 0.31 8.40 13.47
N TYR A 126 0.74 7.21 13.01
CA TYR A 126 2.14 6.75 13.04
C TYR A 126 2.74 6.55 11.66
N LYS A 127 2.16 7.18 10.63
CA LYS A 127 2.63 7.13 9.23
C LYS A 127 2.68 5.72 8.65
N LEU A 128 1.82 4.82 9.12
CA LEU A 128 1.56 3.55 8.46
C LEU A 128 0.65 3.81 7.24
N ASN A 129 0.85 3.05 6.17
CA ASN A 129 0.19 3.30 4.89
C ASN A 129 -0.57 2.10 4.32
N THR A 130 -0.63 0.99 5.07
CA THR A 130 -1.17 -0.26 4.55
C THR A 130 -1.94 -1.03 5.63
N TYR A 131 -3.20 -1.35 5.35
CA TYR A 131 -3.99 -2.31 6.11
C TYR A 131 -4.45 -3.43 5.16
N PHE A 132 -3.90 -4.62 5.30
CA PHE A 132 -4.27 -5.79 4.50
C PHE A 132 -5.50 -6.48 5.07
N PHE A 133 -6.58 -6.49 4.31
CA PHE A 133 -7.80 -7.20 4.64
C PHE A 133 -7.78 -8.59 3.99
N ALA A 134 -7.43 -9.60 4.79
CA ALA A 134 -7.37 -11.00 4.38
C ALA A 134 -7.90 -11.96 5.46
N PRO A 135 -8.99 -11.64 6.18
CA PRO A 135 -9.50 -12.49 7.26
C PRO A 135 -9.99 -13.81 6.70
N LYS A 136 -9.52 -14.92 7.26
CA LYS A 136 -9.78 -16.29 6.74
C LYS A 136 -11.25 -16.71 6.86
N ASP A 137 -12.05 -16.05 7.68
CA ASP A 137 -13.49 -16.23 7.85
C ASP A 137 -14.34 -15.44 6.84
N ASP A 138 -13.78 -14.48 6.12
CA ASP A 138 -14.47 -13.85 4.98
C ASP A 138 -14.55 -14.82 3.80
N ILE A 139 -15.76 -15.36 3.61
CA ILE A 139 -15.97 -16.36 2.56
C ILE A 139 -15.84 -15.81 1.14
N TYR A 140 -16.07 -14.51 0.94
CA TYR A 140 -16.00 -13.87 -0.39
C TYR A 140 -14.58 -13.50 -0.78
N HIS A 141 -13.68 -13.39 0.18
CA HIS A 141 -12.25 -13.27 -0.04
C HIS A 141 -11.63 -14.58 -0.56
N ASN A 142 -12.15 -15.76 -0.15
CA ASN A 142 -11.56 -17.06 -0.44
C ASN A 142 -12.55 -18.09 -1.00
N LYS A 143 -13.38 -18.73 -0.16
CA LYS A 143 -14.23 -19.87 -0.54
C LYS A 143 -15.20 -19.55 -1.66
N LYS A 144 -15.82 -18.39 -1.62
CA LYS A 144 -16.79 -17.86 -2.59
C LYS A 144 -16.21 -16.70 -3.42
N TRP A 145 -14.95 -16.75 -3.71
CA TRP A 145 -14.27 -15.66 -4.41
C TRP A 145 -14.87 -15.32 -5.78
N ARG A 146 -15.57 -16.26 -6.41
CA ARG A 146 -16.29 -16.05 -7.69
C ARG A 146 -17.60 -15.28 -7.53
N GLU A 147 -18.15 -15.19 -6.33
CA GLU A 147 -19.37 -14.41 -6.05
C GLU A 147 -19.01 -12.96 -5.69
N LEU A 148 -19.84 -12.02 -6.12
CA LEU A 148 -19.72 -10.63 -5.66
C LEU A 148 -20.17 -10.51 -4.20
N TYR A 149 -19.73 -9.45 -3.54
CA TYR A 149 -20.18 -9.17 -2.18
C TYR A 149 -21.66 -8.76 -2.19
N PRO A 150 -22.48 -9.28 -1.26
CA PRO A 150 -23.81 -8.76 -1.01
C PRO A 150 -23.76 -7.30 -0.52
N ALA A 151 -24.86 -6.59 -0.69
CA ALA A 151 -24.92 -5.15 -0.42
C ALA A 151 -24.55 -4.76 1.02
N LYS A 152 -24.89 -5.61 2.00
CA LYS A 152 -24.59 -5.34 3.42
C LYS A 152 -23.10 -5.38 3.71
N GLU A 153 -22.44 -6.47 3.31
CA GLU A 153 -20.98 -6.67 3.48
C GLU A 153 -20.20 -5.65 2.67
N LEU A 154 -20.65 -5.34 1.45
CA LEU A 154 -20.04 -4.34 0.60
C LEU A 154 -20.10 -2.93 1.21
N ALA A 155 -21.22 -2.59 1.87
CA ALA A 155 -21.34 -1.30 2.58
C ALA A 155 -20.34 -1.17 3.73
N GLU A 156 -20.05 -2.27 4.44
CA GLU A 156 -19.04 -2.27 5.50
C GLU A 156 -17.62 -2.15 4.93
N ILE A 157 -17.31 -2.84 3.83
CA ILE A 157 -16.04 -2.67 3.12
C ILE A 157 -15.86 -1.22 2.67
N LYS A 158 -16.90 -0.60 2.13
CA LYS A 158 -16.87 0.81 1.72
C LYS A 158 -16.49 1.75 2.86
N LYS A 159 -17.11 1.57 4.05
CA LYS A 159 -16.78 2.38 5.23
C LYS A 159 -15.30 2.23 5.62
N LEU A 160 -14.80 0.99 5.64
CA LEU A 160 -13.40 0.72 5.96
C LEU A 160 -12.44 1.31 4.91
N ALA A 161 -12.76 1.18 3.63
CA ALA A 161 -11.98 1.77 2.54
C ALA A 161 -11.92 3.30 2.67
N GLN A 162 -13.04 3.95 3.04
CA GLN A 162 -13.07 5.39 3.27
C GLN A 162 -12.18 5.80 4.44
N VAL A 163 -12.24 5.10 5.57
CA VAL A 163 -11.31 5.34 6.70
C VAL A 163 -9.85 5.18 6.25
N GLY A 164 -9.55 4.14 5.49
CA GLY A 164 -8.20 3.92 4.96
C GLY A 164 -7.73 5.06 4.05
N ASN A 165 -8.60 5.59 3.20
CA ASN A 165 -8.30 6.72 2.30
C ASN A 165 -8.09 8.03 3.09
N GLU A 166 -8.90 8.28 4.11
CA GLU A 166 -8.81 9.47 4.97
C GLU A 166 -7.53 9.47 5.81
N THR A 167 -7.17 8.33 6.37
CA THR A 167 -6.02 8.16 7.27
C THR A 167 -4.71 7.85 6.54
N LYS A 168 -4.74 7.71 5.22
CA LYS A 168 -3.63 7.27 4.37
C LYS A 168 -3.10 5.87 4.71
N ASN A 169 -3.74 5.16 5.62
CA ASN A 169 -3.51 3.75 5.92
C ASN A 169 -4.44 2.90 5.04
N LYS A 170 -4.08 2.78 3.77
CA LYS A 170 -4.94 2.26 2.71
C LYS A 170 -5.46 0.85 3.01
N TYR A 171 -6.77 0.68 2.84
CA TYR A 171 -7.41 -0.63 2.87
C TYR A 171 -7.02 -1.43 1.62
N VAL A 172 -6.17 -2.44 1.79
CA VAL A 172 -5.75 -3.36 0.71
C VAL A 172 -6.64 -4.58 0.74
N TYR A 173 -7.51 -4.72 -0.26
CA TYR A 173 -8.32 -5.92 -0.41
C TYR A 173 -7.47 -7.05 -0.97
N ALA A 174 -7.29 -8.12 -0.19
CA ALA A 174 -6.53 -9.29 -0.61
C ALA A 174 -7.48 -10.41 -1.04
N LEU A 175 -7.46 -10.78 -2.31
CA LEU A 175 -8.25 -11.89 -2.86
C LEU A 175 -7.43 -13.18 -2.81
N HIS A 176 -8.03 -14.27 -2.30
CA HIS A 176 -7.39 -15.58 -2.27
C HIS A 176 -8.11 -16.58 -3.20
N PRO A 177 -7.86 -16.53 -4.52
CA PRO A 177 -8.61 -17.30 -5.50
C PRO A 177 -8.01 -18.73 -5.74
N PHE A 178 -7.27 -19.28 -4.79
CA PHE A 178 -6.54 -20.56 -4.97
C PHE A 178 -6.85 -21.62 -3.91
N MET A 179 -7.24 -21.24 -2.70
CA MET A 179 -7.32 -22.18 -1.57
C MET A 179 -8.39 -23.27 -1.73
N TYR A 180 -9.60 -22.90 -2.18
CA TYR A 180 -10.74 -23.85 -2.22
C TYR A 180 -11.15 -24.23 -3.63
N ASN A 181 -11.42 -23.27 -4.45
CA ASN A 181 -11.88 -23.42 -5.81
C ASN A 181 -10.98 -22.60 -6.72
N ALA A 182 -9.80 -23.15 -7.02
CA ALA A 182 -8.71 -22.42 -7.65
C ALA A 182 -9.08 -21.85 -9.04
N VAL A 183 -8.42 -20.76 -9.41
CA VAL A 183 -8.41 -20.24 -10.78
C VAL A 183 -8.02 -21.38 -11.73
N ARG A 184 -8.78 -21.53 -12.80
CA ARG A 184 -8.57 -22.57 -13.79
C ARG A 184 -7.62 -22.10 -14.87
N PHE A 185 -6.58 -22.89 -15.12
CA PHE A 185 -5.59 -22.64 -16.16
C PHE A 185 -5.55 -23.79 -17.20
N ASP A 186 -6.50 -24.71 -17.12
CA ASP A 186 -6.60 -25.91 -17.95
C ASP A 186 -6.91 -25.55 -19.41
N THR A 187 -7.75 -24.55 -19.64
CA THR A 187 -8.05 -24.04 -20.97
C THR A 187 -8.02 -22.51 -20.99
N LYS A 188 -7.75 -21.91 -22.14
CA LYS A 188 -7.80 -20.47 -22.33
C LYS A 188 -9.19 -19.91 -21.98
N GLU A 189 -10.26 -20.61 -22.35
CA GLU A 189 -11.63 -20.18 -22.06
C GLU A 189 -11.90 -20.13 -20.55
N ASN A 190 -11.57 -21.20 -19.82
CA ASN A 190 -11.75 -21.25 -18.36
C ASN A 190 -10.94 -20.18 -17.66
N TYR A 191 -9.71 -19.98 -18.08
CA TYR A 191 -8.86 -18.91 -17.55
C TYR A 191 -9.47 -17.52 -17.77
N GLN A 192 -9.89 -17.19 -18.99
CA GLN A 192 -10.49 -15.90 -19.30
C GLN A 192 -11.80 -15.66 -18.54
N LYS A 193 -12.60 -16.72 -18.33
CA LYS A 193 -13.82 -16.65 -17.50
C LYS A 193 -13.47 -16.29 -16.05
N ASP A 194 -12.49 -16.98 -15.44
CA ASP A 194 -12.09 -16.72 -14.07
C ASP A 194 -11.41 -15.35 -13.92
N LEU A 195 -10.58 -14.94 -14.86
CA LEU A 195 -10.01 -13.57 -14.90
C LEU A 195 -11.11 -12.50 -14.99
N GLY A 196 -12.15 -12.74 -15.80
CA GLY A 196 -13.31 -11.84 -15.87
C GLY A 196 -14.05 -11.71 -14.54
N ILE A 197 -14.16 -12.78 -13.78
CA ILE A 197 -14.76 -12.78 -12.43
C ILE A 197 -13.91 -11.98 -11.45
N ILE A 198 -12.59 -12.15 -11.45
CA ILE A 198 -11.67 -11.37 -10.62
C ILE A 198 -11.83 -9.86 -10.93
N LYS A 199 -11.83 -9.51 -12.21
CA LYS A 199 -12.01 -8.11 -12.65
C LYS A 199 -13.36 -7.55 -12.22
N ALA A 200 -14.45 -8.31 -12.35
CA ALA A 200 -15.78 -7.88 -11.93
C ALA A 200 -15.85 -7.63 -10.41
N LYS A 201 -15.24 -8.49 -9.58
CA LYS A 201 -15.13 -8.28 -8.13
C LYS A 201 -14.32 -7.02 -7.83
N PHE A 202 -13.19 -6.81 -8.48
CA PHE A 202 -12.37 -5.62 -8.25
C PHE A 202 -13.08 -4.33 -8.71
N ILE A 203 -13.88 -4.35 -9.79
CA ILE A 203 -14.75 -3.23 -10.18
C ILE A 203 -15.75 -2.92 -9.07
N GLN A 204 -16.46 -3.94 -8.55
CA GLN A 204 -17.40 -3.75 -7.44
C GLN A 204 -16.73 -3.04 -6.26
N LEU A 205 -15.51 -3.42 -5.93
CA LEU A 205 -14.74 -2.83 -4.82
C LEU A 205 -14.22 -1.43 -5.14
N LEU A 206 -13.76 -1.16 -6.38
CA LEU A 206 -13.36 0.16 -6.85
C LEU A 206 -14.50 1.17 -6.78
N GLU A 207 -15.71 0.77 -7.18
CA GLU A 207 -16.94 1.56 -7.06
C GLU A 207 -17.34 1.83 -5.61
N ASN A 208 -16.76 1.09 -4.66
CA ASN A 208 -16.93 1.23 -3.22
C ASN A 208 -15.65 1.67 -2.49
N ASP A 209 -14.90 2.56 -3.12
CA ASP A 209 -13.77 3.31 -2.55
C ASP A 209 -12.52 2.50 -2.21
N VAL A 210 -12.46 1.19 -2.53
CA VAL A 210 -11.22 0.42 -2.41
C VAL A 210 -10.23 0.89 -3.47
N ARG A 211 -8.97 1.14 -3.09
CA ARG A 211 -7.93 1.70 -3.97
C ARG A 211 -6.65 0.89 -4.00
N ALA A 212 -6.61 -0.25 -3.30
CA ALA A 212 -5.45 -1.14 -3.32
C ALA A 212 -5.90 -2.61 -3.27
N PHE A 213 -5.20 -3.46 -3.98
CA PHE A 213 -5.51 -4.88 -4.12
C PHE A 213 -4.29 -5.75 -3.90
N SER A 214 -4.52 -7.01 -3.53
CA SER A 214 -3.52 -8.06 -3.42
C SER A 214 -4.10 -9.38 -3.87
N ILE A 215 -3.25 -10.31 -4.30
CA ILE A 215 -3.63 -11.69 -4.60
C ILE A 215 -2.84 -12.62 -3.70
N LEU A 216 -3.55 -13.56 -3.08
CA LEU A 216 -2.97 -14.54 -2.17
C LEU A 216 -3.09 -15.96 -2.75
N ALA A 217 -2.04 -16.75 -2.54
CA ALA A 217 -1.99 -18.18 -2.84
C ALA A 217 -1.34 -18.97 -1.69
N ASP A 218 -1.16 -18.32 -0.50
CA ASP A 218 -0.67 -18.99 0.70
C ASP A 218 -1.54 -20.20 1.05
N ASP A 219 -0.92 -21.25 1.57
CA ASP A 219 -1.56 -22.52 1.93
C ASP A 219 -2.31 -23.24 0.79
N ALA A 220 -2.20 -22.76 -0.45
CA ALA A 220 -2.81 -23.37 -1.62
C ALA A 220 -1.83 -24.29 -2.36
N ARG A 221 -2.35 -25.14 -3.23
CA ARG A 221 -1.53 -25.93 -4.15
C ARG A 221 -1.08 -25.08 -5.34
N VAL A 222 0.15 -25.33 -5.80
CA VAL A 222 0.62 -24.77 -7.08
C VAL A 222 -0.33 -25.20 -8.20
N PRO A 223 -0.70 -24.32 -9.13
CA PRO A 223 -1.44 -24.71 -10.31
C PRO A 223 -0.79 -25.90 -11.04
N ALA A 224 -1.58 -26.82 -11.55
CA ALA A 224 -1.07 -28.02 -12.26
C ALA A 224 -0.15 -27.66 -13.44
N GLN A 225 -0.36 -26.49 -14.05
CA GLN A 225 0.45 -25.94 -15.14
C GLN A 225 1.73 -25.26 -14.64
N GLY A 226 1.97 -25.26 -13.33
CA GLY A 226 3.15 -24.68 -12.68
C GLY A 226 3.04 -23.20 -12.32
N ALA A 227 4.10 -22.68 -11.70
CA ALA A 227 4.15 -21.31 -11.19
C ALA A 227 4.06 -20.21 -12.29
N GLY A 228 4.32 -20.54 -13.54
CA GLY A 228 4.10 -19.64 -14.68
C GLY A 228 2.66 -19.16 -14.81
N SER A 229 1.69 -19.95 -14.31
CA SER A 229 0.27 -19.58 -14.27
C SER A 229 0.03 -18.35 -13.36
N TYR A 230 0.75 -18.26 -12.23
CA TYR A 230 0.73 -17.06 -11.39
C TYR A 230 1.24 -15.83 -12.15
N VAL A 231 2.37 -15.97 -12.85
CA VAL A 231 2.97 -14.87 -13.62
C VAL A 231 1.98 -14.33 -14.67
N ASN A 232 1.30 -15.22 -15.39
CA ASN A 232 0.29 -14.82 -16.37
C ASN A 232 -0.89 -14.07 -15.72
N LEU A 233 -1.44 -14.60 -14.63
CA LEU A 233 -2.53 -13.95 -13.91
C LEU A 233 -2.12 -12.58 -13.37
N LEU A 234 -0.96 -12.49 -12.71
CA LEU A 234 -0.44 -11.25 -12.16
C LEU A 234 -0.22 -10.20 -13.24
N LYS A 235 0.33 -10.60 -14.40
CA LYS A 235 0.49 -9.71 -15.55
C LYS A 235 -0.84 -9.18 -16.07
N ASP A 236 -1.83 -10.08 -16.25
CA ASP A 236 -3.13 -9.69 -16.79
C ASP A 236 -3.92 -8.80 -15.83
N VAL A 237 -3.83 -9.06 -14.51
CA VAL A 237 -4.46 -8.22 -13.49
C VAL A 237 -3.74 -6.86 -13.39
N THR A 238 -2.40 -6.83 -13.38
CA THR A 238 -1.63 -5.59 -13.34
C THR A 238 -1.93 -4.69 -14.53
N ASN A 239 -1.91 -5.23 -15.74
CA ASN A 239 -2.22 -4.47 -16.94
C ASN A 239 -3.63 -3.89 -16.88
N TRP A 240 -4.57 -4.65 -16.36
CA TRP A 240 -5.94 -4.18 -16.18
C TRP A 240 -6.04 -3.08 -15.10
N LEU A 241 -5.32 -3.20 -13.96
CA LEU A 241 -5.28 -2.14 -12.93
C LEU A 241 -4.71 -0.83 -13.48
N ILE A 242 -3.67 -0.90 -14.32
CA ILE A 242 -3.10 0.28 -15.00
C ILE A 242 -4.16 0.97 -15.87
N GLU A 243 -5.00 0.21 -16.58
CA GLU A 243 -6.12 0.79 -17.34
C GLU A 243 -7.18 1.40 -16.42
N GLN A 244 -7.51 0.75 -15.30
CA GLN A 244 -8.47 1.30 -14.33
C GLN A 244 -7.98 2.59 -13.67
N LYS A 245 -6.68 2.81 -13.56
CA LYS A 245 -6.12 4.05 -13.02
C LYS A 245 -6.53 5.30 -13.82
N LYS A 246 -6.92 5.16 -15.07
CA LYS A 246 -7.46 6.25 -15.89
C LYS A 246 -8.81 6.77 -15.34
N THR A 247 -9.62 5.86 -14.77
CA THR A 247 -10.92 6.18 -14.14
C THR A 247 -10.78 6.49 -12.67
N TYR A 248 -9.84 5.82 -11.98
CA TYR A 248 -9.55 5.95 -10.55
C TYR A 248 -8.10 6.43 -10.36
N PRO A 249 -7.80 7.73 -10.47
CA PRO A 249 -6.41 8.23 -10.48
C PRO A 249 -5.62 7.93 -9.19
N ASP A 250 -6.32 7.75 -8.08
CA ASP A 250 -5.79 7.39 -6.75
C ASP A 250 -5.57 5.87 -6.56
N LEU A 251 -5.88 5.05 -7.57
CA LEU A 251 -5.66 3.61 -7.54
C LEU A 251 -4.18 3.28 -7.44
N VAL A 252 -3.83 2.44 -6.45
CA VAL A 252 -2.51 1.84 -6.33
C VAL A 252 -2.39 0.68 -7.32
N THR A 253 -1.42 0.74 -8.21
CA THR A 253 -1.18 -0.30 -9.23
C THR A 253 -0.15 -1.34 -8.81
N ASP A 254 0.54 -1.11 -7.70
CA ASP A 254 1.34 -2.15 -7.04
C ASP A 254 0.41 -3.26 -6.56
N LEU A 255 0.70 -4.48 -6.94
CA LEU A 255 -0.11 -5.66 -6.61
C LEU A 255 0.74 -6.64 -5.80
N PRO A 256 0.72 -6.58 -4.47
CA PRO A 256 1.38 -7.59 -3.64
C PRO A 256 0.79 -8.98 -3.89
N PHE A 257 1.67 -9.97 -3.98
CA PHE A 257 1.32 -11.37 -4.20
C PHE A 257 1.96 -12.26 -3.15
N CYS A 258 1.15 -13.04 -2.44
CA CYS A 258 1.65 -14.07 -1.54
C CYS A 258 1.64 -15.43 -2.27
N PRO A 259 2.80 -15.98 -2.65
CA PRO A 259 2.86 -17.30 -3.27
C PRO A 259 2.57 -18.39 -2.24
N ASN A 260 2.27 -19.59 -2.67
CA ASN A 260 2.17 -20.75 -1.77
C ASN A 260 3.54 -21.13 -1.14
N ASP A 261 4.64 -20.76 -1.78
CA ASP A 261 6.01 -20.88 -1.26
C ASP A 261 6.43 -19.55 -0.59
N TYR A 262 5.64 -19.10 0.40
CA TYR A 262 5.78 -17.80 1.07
C TYR A 262 6.83 -17.80 2.20
N MET A 263 7.55 -18.88 2.41
CA MET A 263 8.64 -19.01 3.38
C MET A 263 9.88 -19.59 2.71
N GLY A 264 11.05 -19.23 3.21
CA GLY A 264 12.32 -19.71 2.66
C GLY A 264 13.23 -18.60 2.18
N ASN A 265 14.34 -18.97 1.60
CA ASN A 265 15.45 -18.07 1.27
C ASN A 265 15.43 -17.54 -0.20
N GLY A 266 14.35 -17.74 -0.94
CA GLY A 266 14.23 -17.29 -2.34
C GLY A 266 14.84 -18.23 -3.40
N SER A 267 15.42 -19.37 -3.01
CA SER A 267 16.15 -20.26 -3.95
C SER A 267 15.25 -21.23 -4.72
N SER A 268 14.00 -21.39 -4.34
CA SER A 268 13.10 -22.35 -4.98
C SER A 268 12.84 -22.01 -6.45
N LYS A 269 12.67 -23.05 -7.28
CA LYS A 269 12.32 -22.87 -8.70
C LYS A 269 11.02 -22.08 -8.86
N GLN A 270 10.06 -22.28 -7.96
CA GLN A 270 8.78 -21.62 -8.00
C GLN A 270 8.93 -20.10 -7.75
N LEU A 271 9.63 -19.68 -6.70
CA LEU A 271 9.87 -18.28 -6.41
C LEU A 271 10.64 -17.60 -7.54
N LYS A 272 11.66 -18.26 -8.09
CA LYS A 272 12.39 -17.76 -9.27
C LYS A 272 11.47 -17.54 -10.47
N THR A 273 10.49 -18.45 -10.71
CA THR A 273 9.49 -18.25 -11.76
C THR A 273 8.57 -17.07 -11.44
N VAL A 274 8.09 -16.93 -10.19
CA VAL A 274 7.25 -15.80 -9.77
C VAL A 274 7.99 -14.47 -9.91
N ASN A 275 9.31 -14.45 -9.74
CA ASN A 275 10.13 -13.25 -9.94
C ASN A 275 10.11 -12.70 -11.39
N TRP A 276 9.57 -13.45 -12.34
CA TRP A 276 9.36 -12.98 -13.72
C TRP A 276 8.06 -12.18 -13.89
N ALA A 277 7.26 -12.06 -12.83
CA ALA A 277 6.09 -11.19 -12.83
C ALA A 277 6.49 -9.71 -13.01
N PRO A 278 5.57 -8.82 -13.43
CA PRO A 278 5.84 -7.39 -13.59
C PRO A 278 6.50 -6.76 -12.35
N ASP A 279 7.28 -5.69 -12.55
CA ASP A 279 8.03 -5.02 -11.47
C ASP A 279 7.11 -4.43 -10.38
N SER A 280 5.86 -4.13 -10.72
CA SER A 280 4.83 -3.68 -9.76
C SER A 280 4.33 -4.79 -8.82
N ILE A 281 4.77 -6.04 -9.02
CA ILE A 281 4.44 -7.15 -8.12
C ILE A 281 5.44 -7.22 -6.98
N SER A 282 4.97 -7.03 -5.75
CA SER A 282 5.74 -7.31 -4.54
C SER A 282 5.48 -8.74 -4.08
N ILE A 283 6.54 -9.52 -3.83
CA ILE A 283 6.43 -10.93 -3.40
C ILE A 283 6.40 -10.98 -1.88
N ILE A 284 5.27 -11.41 -1.32
CA ILE A 284 5.06 -11.50 0.13
C ILE A 284 5.75 -12.75 0.67
N MET A 285 6.54 -12.59 1.74
CA MET A 285 7.27 -13.65 2.43
C MET A 285 7.16 -13.46 3.94
N THR A 286 7.05 -14.57 4.68
CA THR A 286 7.11 -14.53 6.15
C THR A 286 8.54 -14.60 6.70
N GLY A 287 9.52 -14.77 5.83
CA GLY A 287 10.92 -14.97 6.19
C GLY A 287 11.43 -16.37 5.84
N GLY A 288 12.50 -16.80 6.47
CA GLY A 288 13.06 -18.15 6.29
C GLY A 288 12.15 -19.29 6.80
N ARG A 289 11.15 -18.94 7.60
CA ARG A 289 10.12 -19.82 8.22
C ARG A 289 8.83 -19.02 8.37
N ILE A 290 7.74 -19.66 8.82
CA ILE A 290 6.46 -18.98 9.15
C ILE A 290 6.67 -17.87 10.18
N TRP A 291 7.45 -18.11 11.23
CA TRP A 291 7.95 -17.09 12.17
C TRP A 291 9.44 -16.90 11.91
N GLY A 292 9.77 -16.25 10.82
CA GLY A 292 11.14 -16.01 10.40
C GLY A 292 11.72 -14.77 11.05
N GLU A 293 13.03 -14.78 11.29
CA GLU A 293 13.76 -13.58 11.67
C GLU A 293 13.72 -12.55 10.54
N VAL A 294 13.46 -11.30 10.90
CA VAL A 294 13.55 -10.17 10.00
C VAL A 294 14.94 -9.55 10.16
N SER A 295 15.81 -9.77 9.19
CA SER A 295 17.16 -9.24 9.20
C SER A 295 17.57 -8.73 7.81
N GLN A 296 18.53 -7.83 7.80
CA GLN A 296 19.16 -7.36 6.55
C GLN A 296 19.80 -8.56 5.81
N GLY A 297 20.38 -9.50 6.54
CA GLY A 297 20.98 -10.71 5.95
C GLY A 297 19.95 -11.55 5.20
N PHE A 298 18.76 -11.76 5.78
CA PHE A 298 17.66 -12.45 5.12
C PHE A 298 17.26 -11.71 3.82
N THR A 299 16.99 -10.43 3.89
CA THR A 299 16.54 -9.63 2.74
C THR A 299 17.57 -9.65 1.61
N THR A 300 18.85 -9.47 1.93
CA THR A 300 19.94 -9.50 0.96
C THR A 300 20.07 -10.87 0.29
N ASN A 301 20.05 -11.94 1.09
CA ASN A 301 20.16 -13.31 0.58
C ASN A 301 18.94 -13.70 -0.28
N PHE A 302 17.73 -13.36 0.17
CA PHE A 302 16.52 -13.60 -0.59
C PHE A 302 16.57 -12.92 -1.95
N THR A 303 16.88 -11.62 -1.99
CA THR A 303 17.00 -10.84 -3.23
C THR A 303 18.02 -11.45 -4.21
N LYS A 304 19.16 -11.89 -3.68
CA LYS A 304 20.18 -12.57 -4.49
C LYS A 304 19.67 -13.92 -5.03
N ASN A 305 19.05 -14.73 -4.19
CA ASN A 305 18.69 -16.11 -4.52
C ASN A 305 17.50 -16.20 -5.49
N ILE A 306 16.55 -15.25 -5.42
CA ILE A 306 15.38 -15.23 -6.32
C ILE A 306 15.74 -14.80 -7.74
N SER A 307 16.88 -14.18 -7.95
CA SER A 307 17.41 -13.82 -9.27
C SER A 307 17.63 -15.06 -10.13
N SER A 308 17.25 -15.01 -11.40
CA SER A 308 17.45 -16.11 -12.37
C SER A 308 17.34 -15.64 -13.81
N ASP A 309 18.06 -16.28 -14.70
CA ASP A 309 17.95 -16.14 -16.17
C ASP A 309 17.97 -14.67 -16.65
N GLY A 310 18.84 -13.85 -16.05
CA GLY A 310 19.00 -12.43 -16.40
C GLY A 310 17.96 -11.51 -15.76
N VAL A 311 17.01 -12.04 -14.98
CA VAL A 311 16.05 -11.23 -14.21
C VAL A 311 16.64 -10.95 -12.83
N ALA A 312 16.80 -9.67 -12.49
CA ALA A 312 17.26 -9.25 -11.18
C ALA A 312 16.28 -9.68 -10.09
N GLY A 313 16.80 -10.05 -8.93
CA GLY A 313 15.96 -10.35 -7.77
C GLY A 313 15.37 -9.07 -7.19
N ARG A 314 14.18 -9.18 -6.63
CA ARG A 314 13.50 -8.12 -5.90
C ARG A 314 13.50 -8.38 -4.39
N PRO A 315 13.51 -7.35 -3.54
CA PRO A 315 13.41 -7.55 -2.10
C PRO A 315 12.06 -8.15 -1.74
N PRO A 316 11.99 -8.94 -0.63
CA PRO A 316 10.71 -9.48 -0.17
C PRO A 316 9.81 -8.39 0.40
N TYR A 317 8.50 -8.51 0.19
CA TYR A 317 7.49 -7.83 0.99
C TYR A 317 7.26 -8.67 2.24
N LEU A 318 7.62 -8.15 3.42
CA LEU A 318 7.62 -8.96 4.64
C LEU A 318 6.25 -8.96 5.31
N TRP A 319 5.68 -10.13 5.45
CA TRP A 319 4.55 -10.43 6.32
C TRP A 319 5.10 -11.05 7.61
N ILE A 320 5.25 -10.21 8.62
CA ILE A 320 5.86 -10.62 9.90
C ILE A 320 4.78 -11.23 10.78
N ASN A 321 4.91 -12.52 11.06
CA ASN A 321 4.12 -13.22 12.07
C ASN A 321 4.76 -13.06 13.44
N TRP A 322 3.93 -12.93 14.47
CA TRP A 322 4.37 -12.74 15.85
C TRP A 322 3.29 -13.20 16.84
#